data_b5978851d1679c067efd6b5342438ebc
#
_entry.id   b5978851d1679c067efd6b5342438ebc
#
_cell.length_a   1.000
_cell.length_b   1.000
_cell.length_c   1.000
_cell.angle_alpha   90.00
_cell.angle_beta   90.00
_cell.angle_gamma   90.00
#
_symmetry.space_group_name_H-M   'P 1'
#
loop_
_entity.id
_entity.type
_entity.pdbx_description
1 polymer ?
#
loop_
_entity_poly.entity_id
_entity_poly.type
_entity_poly.pdbx_seq_one_letter_code
_entity_poly.pdbx_strand_id
1 'polypeptide(L)'
;MIEIRPFGGLGHADHGWLNARHHFSFADYHEPTRMGWGAIRVWNDDEIAPRHGFPPHHHRDMEIVTYVRKGAISHRDSLGGEGRTPAGDVQVMSAGTGIHHAEYNLEDETTSLFQIWIMPDAAGGEPHWGQRAFPVDDRAGRWVVLASGMDDVEGALPIRANARILGASIKAGETLHNATEASRHLYLVAAAG
;
A
#
# COMPACT_ATOMS: atom_id res chain seq x y z
N MET A 1 -14.95 9.67 16.51
CA MET A 1 -15.56 8.31 16.63
C MET A 1 -14.57 7.32 16.02
N ILE A 2 -14.34 6.17 16.67
CA ILE A 2 -13.49 5.10 16.13
C ILE A 2 -14.45 4.00 15.63
N GLU A 3 -14.27 3.57 14.38
CA GLU A 3 -14.95 2.41 13.81
C GLU A 3 -13.94 1.26 13.71
N ILE A 4 -14.30 0.10 14.23
CA ILE A 4 -13.48 -1.11 14.17
C ILE A 4 -14.09 -2.08 13.16
N ARG A 5 -13.28 -2.55 12.23
CA ARG A 5 -13.68 -3.56 11.25
C ARG A 5 -12.83 -4.81 11.40
N PRO A 6 -13.39 -5.93 11.85
CA PRO A 6 -12.68 -7.20 11.93
C PRO A 6 -12.24 -7.70 10.53
N PHE A 7 -11.09 -8.37 10.45
CA PHE A 7 -10.55 -8.94 9.21
C PHE A 7 -11.56 -9.84 8.47
N GLY A 8 -12.28 -10.69 9.21
CA GLY A 8 -13.31 -11.56 8.63
C GLY A 8 -14.54 -10.84 8.05
N GLY A 9 -14.69 -9.53 8.32
CA GLY A 9 -15.77 -8.69 7.77
C GLY A 9 -15.34 -7.88 6.54
N LEU A 10 -14.12 -8.06 6.05
CA LEU A 10 -13.64 -7.44 4.81
C LEU A 10 -14.23 -8.14 3.58
N GLY A 11 -14.27 -7.44 2.46
CA GLY A 11 -14.55 -8.07 1.17
C GLY A 11 -13.55 -9.19 0.88
N HIS A 12 -13.96 -10.23 0.14
CA HIS A 12 -13.09 -11.35 -0.16
C HIS A 12 -13.22 -11.77 -1.62
N ALA A 13 -12.08 -11.96 -2.27
CA ALA A 13 -11.99 -12.57 -3.58
C ALA A 13 -10.89 -13.65 -3.56
N ASP A 14 -11.19 -14.81 -4.13
CA ASP A 14 -10.24 -15.91 -4.33
C ASP A 14 -10.22 -16.29 -5.81
N HIS A 15 -9.07 -16.07 -6.44
CA HIS A 15 -8.82 -16.39 -7.84
C HIS A 15 -7.88 -17.59 -8.00
N GLY A 16 -7.66 -18.36 -6.92
CA GLY A 16 -6.72 -19.48 -6.85
C GLY A 16 -5.26 -19.02 -6.66
N TRP A 17 -4.77 -18.14 -7.52
CA TRP A 17 -3.43 -17.59 -7.40
C TRP A 17 -3.37 -16.30 -6.54
N LEU A 18 -4.50 -15.64 -6.33
CA LEU A 18 -4.67 -14.45 -5.53
C LEU A 18 -5.79 -14.65 -4.51
N ASN A 19 -5.47 -14.58 -3.23
CA ASN A 19 -6.43 -14.47 -2.13
C ASN A 19 -6.39 -13.04 -1.62
N ALA A 20 -7.45 -12.26 -1.90
CA ALA A 20 -7.51 -10.84 -1.61
C ALA A 20 -8.57 -10.50 -0.57
N ARG A 21 -8.25 -9.60 0.36
CA ARG A 21 -9.19 -8.98 1.28
C ARG A 21 -9.30 -7.49 0.97
N HIS A 22 -10.51 -7.03 0.73
CA HIS A 22 -10.81 -5.66 0.32
C HIS A 22 -11.37 -4.85 1.48
N HIS A 23 -10.64 -3.82 1.90
CA HIS A 23 -11.11 -2.88 2.92
C HIS A 23 -12.13 -1.89 2.36
N PHE A 24 -12.08 -1.63 1.06
CA PHE A 24 -13.00 -0.76 0.31
C PHE A 24 -13.47 -1.48 -0.94
N SER A 25 -14.54 -0.94 -1.56
CA SER A 25 -15.06 -1.47 -2.83
C SER A 25 -13.97 -1.49 -3.91
N PHE A 26 -13.75 -2.68 -4.47
CA PHE A 26 -12.72 -2.94 -5.46
C PHE A 26 -13.16 -4.10 -6.35
N ALA A 27 -12.89 -4.01 -7.66
CA ALA A 27 -13.30 -5.00 -8.67
C ALA A 27 -14.79 -5.38 -8.50
N ASP A 28 -15.09 -6.67 -8.32
CA ASP A 28 -16.45 -7.17 -8.16
C ASP A 28 -17.02 -7.02 -6.74
N TYR A 29 -16.18 -6.65 -5.76
CA TYR A 29 -16.64 -6.35 -4.42
C TYR A 29 -17.21 -4.93 -4.35
N HIS A 30 -18.51 -4.81 -4.08
CA HIS A 30 -19.19 -3.53 -3.98
C HIS A 30 -19.92 -3.38 -2.63
N GLU A 31 -19.45 -2.43 -1.82
CA GLU A 31 -20.06 -1.99 -0.56
C GLU A 31 -20.22 -0.46 -0.62
N PRO A 32 -21.46 0.04 -0.83
CA PRO A 32 -21.70 1.48 -1.06
C PRO A 32 -21.23 2.39 0.06
N THR A 33 -21.18 1.88 1.30
CA THR A 33 -20.69 2.63 2.48
C THR A 33 -19.16 2.61 2.59
N ARG A 34 -18.46 1.90 1.67
CA ARG A 34 -17.03 1.65 1.68
C ARG A 34 -16.37 1.94 0.33
N MET A 35 -16.61 3.13 -0.20
CA MET A 35 -16.02 3.56 -1.48
C MET A 35 -14.62 4.16 -1.31
N GLY A 36 -14.21 4.49 -0.10
CA GLY A 36 -12.92 5.07 0.24
C GLY A 36 -12.93 5.69 1.64
N TRP A 37 -11.78 6.25 2.06
CA TRP A 37 -11.64 6.97 3.33
C TRP A 37 -10.65 8.12 3.18
N GLY A 38 -11.11 9.36 3.22
CA GLY A 38 -10.29 10.51 2.85
C GLY A 38 -9.76 10.35 1.42
N ALA A 39 -8.47 10.44 1.22
CA ALA A 39 -7.82 10.20 -0.07
C ALA A 39 -7.61 8.70 -0.39
N ILE A 40 -7.79 7.79 0.57
CA ILE A 40 -7.64 6.35 0.33
C ILE A 40 -8.80 5.85 -0.52
N ARG A 41 -8.49 5.29 -1.70
CA ARG A 41 -9.47 4.68 -2.60
C ARG A 41 -9.51 3.16 -2.48
N VAL A 42 -8.35 2.54 -2.29
CA VAL A 42 -8.19 1.09 -2.15
C VAL A 42 -7.23 0.79 -1.01
N TRP A 43 -7.54 -0.25 -0.26
CA TRP A 43 -6.61 -0.95 0.60
C TRP A 43 -6.94 -2.43 0.51
N ASN A 44 -6.07 -3.17 -0.16
CA ASN A 44 -6.18 -4.61 -0.27
C ASN A 44 -5.10 -5.28 0.59
N ASP A 45 -5.48 -6.38 1.21
CA ASP A 45 -4.59 -7.33 1.87
C ASP A 45 -4.53 -8.56 0.96
N ASP A 46 -3.43 -8.68 0.22
CA ASP A 46 -3.27 -9.64 -0.87
C ASP A 46 -2.26 -10.72 -0.50
N GLU A 47 -2.62 -11.97 -0.78
CA GLU A 47 -1.73 -13.12 -0.78
C GLU A 47 -1.60 -13.66 -2.21
N ILE A 48 -0.38 -13.60 -2.75
CA ILE A 48 -0.06 -13.97 -4.12
C ILE A 48 0.72 -15.29 -4.11
N ALA A 49 0.20 -16.30 -4.78
CA ALA A 49 0.82 -17.61 -4.90
C ALA A 49 2.21 -17.54 -5.56
N PRO A 50 3.12 -18.51 -5.29
CA PRO A 50 4.41 -18.59 -5.94
C PRO A 50 4.31 -18.54 -7.47
N ARG A 51 5.19 -17.77 -8.10
CA ARG A 51 5.30 -17.64 -9.57
C ARG A 51 4.06 -17.06 -10.27
N HIS A 52 3.20 -16.36 -9.53
CA HIS A 52 2.02 -15.67 -10.04
C HIS A 52 2.07 -14.17 -9.76
N GLY A 53 1.17 -13.42 -10.38
CA GLY A 53 1.08 -11.98 -10.19
C GLY A 53 0.14 -11.31 -11.18
N PHE A 54 0.18 -10.00 -11.18
CA PHE A 54 -0.62 -9.16 -12.05
C PHE A 54 0.12 -8.92 -13.37
N PRO A 55 -0.42 -9.41 -14.51
CA PRO A 55 0.17 -9.17 -15.82
C PRO A 55 0.14 -7.68 -16.19
N PRO A 56 0.81 -7.26 -17.27
CA PRO A 56 0.84 -5.86 -17.68
C PRO A 56 -0.55 -5.24 -17.76
N HIS A 57 -0.76 -4.19 -16.98
CA HIS A 57 -2.01 -3.43 -16.91
C HIS A 57 -1.73 -1.94 -16.73
N HIS A 58 -2.72 -1.12 -17.03
CA HIS A 58 -2.57 0.34 -17.07
C HIS A 58 -3.14 0.99 -15.82
N HIS A 59 -2.42 2.00 -15.31
CA HIS A 59 -2.90 2.95 -14.31
C HIS A 59 -2.76 4.39 -14.80
N ARG A 60 -3.61 5.26 -14.30
CA ARG A 60 -3.58 6.70 -14.54
C ARG A 60 -4.14 7.42 -13.31
N ASP A 61 -3.58 8.59 -13.01
CA ASP A 61 -4.06 9.47 -11.94
C ASP A 61 -4.30 8.74 -10.61
N MET A 62 -3.29 7.98 -10.17
CA MET A 62 -3.33 7.19 -8.94
C MET A 62 -1.94 7.10 -8.31
N GLU A 63 -1.89 7.23 -7.01
CA GLU A 63 -0.72 6.92 -6.20
C GLU A 63 -0.88 5.51 -5.62
N ILE A 64 0.01 4.59 -5.97
CA ILE A 64 -0.06 3.20 -5.56
C ILE A 64 1.12 2.89 -4.65
N VAL A 65 0.84 2.51 -3.43
CA VAL A 65 1.83 2.16 -2.41
C VAL A 65 1.69 0.68 -2.09
N THR A 66 2.78 -0.07 -2.23
CA THR A 66 2.82 -1.49 -1.86
C THR A 66 3.74 -1.67 -0.65
N TYR A 67 3.20 -2.20 0.44
CA TYR A 67 3.97 -2.63 1.61
C TYR A 67 4.01 -4.15 1.66
N VAL A 68 5.19 -4.74 1.55
CA VAL A 68 5.38 -6.19 1.56
C VAL A 68 5.52 -6.69 3.00
N ARG A 69 4.66 -7.64 3.40
CA ARG A 69 4.65 -8.24 4.74
C ARG A 69 5.43 -9.55 4.81
N LYS A 70 5.39 -10.33 3.72
CA LYS A 70 6.08 -11.62 3.59
C LYS A 70 6.50 -11.83 2.14
N GLY A 71 7.63 -12.50 1.91
CA GLY A 71 8.15 -12.78 0.58
C GLY A 71 8.69 -11.53 -0.12
N ALA A 72 8.44 -11.38 -1.39
CA ALA A 72 8.80 -10.21 -2.18
C ALA A 72 7.87 -10.05 -3.39
N ILE A 73 7.75 -8.81 -3.87
CA ILE A 73 7.10 -8.49 -5.13
C ILE A 73 8.11 -7.90 -6.11
N SER A 74 8.08 -8.37 -7.37
CA SER A 74 8.90 -7.85 -8.46
C SER A 74 8.04 -6.98 -9.35
N HIS A 75 8.49 -5.76 -9.61
CA HIS A 75 7.84 -4.76 -10.46
C HIS A 75 8.63 -4.57 -11.76
N ARG A 76 7.89 -4.33 -12.84
CA ARG A 76 8.42 -3.83 -14.12
C ARG A 76 7.40 -2.92 -14.77
N ASP A 77 7.86 -1.80 -15.34
CA ASP A 77 6.98 -0.84 -15.99
C ASP A 77 7.43 -0.39 -17.40
N SER A 78 6.55 0.36 -18.05
CA SER A 78 6.74 0.85 -19.42
C SER A 78 7.78 1.98 -19.55
N LEU A 79 8.28 2.52 -18.44
CA LEU A 79 9.30 3.56 -18.41
C LEU A 79 10.71 2.99 -18.15
N GLY A 80 10.80 1.67 -17.99
CA GLY A 80 12.06 0.97 -17.69
C GLY A 80 12.34 0.83 -16.20
N GLY A 81 11.37 1.18 -15.34
CA GLY A 81 11.44 0.87 -13.92
C GLY A 81 11.38 -0.64 -13.70
N GLU A 82 12.33 -1.16 -12.93
CA GLU A 82 12.39 -2.58 -12.57
C GLU A 82 13.00 -2.74 -11.18
N GLY A 83 12.39 -3.59 -10.36
CA GLY A 83 12.93 -3.87 -9.03
C GLY A 83 12.19 -4.98 -8.29
N ARG A 84 12.77 -5.38 -7.17
CA ARG A 84 12.25 -6.38 -6.25
C ARG A 84 12.15 -5.76 -4.86
N THR A 85 10.95 -5.71 -4.31
CA THR A 85 10.63 -5.17 -2.98
C THR A 85 10.42 -6.32 -2.01
N PRO A 86 11.34 -6.61 -1.08
CA PRO A 86 11.21 -7.68 -0.11
C PRO A 86 10.35 -7.29 1.09
N ALA A 87 10.07 -8.28 1.94
CA ALA A 87 9.31 -8.09 3.18
C ALA A 87 9.92 -7.02 4.08
N GLY A 88 9.08 -6.13 4.61
CA GLY A 88 9.44 -4.97 5.41
C GLY A 88 9.62 -3.69 4.60
N ASP A 89 9.81 -3.78 3.29
CA ASP A 89 10.05 -2.66 2.41
C ASP A 89 8.78 -2.15 1.72
N VAL A 90 8.92 -0.98 1.11
CA VAL A 90 7.84 -0.28 0.42
C VAL A 90 8.28 0.10 -0.98
N GLN A 91 7.35 0.01 -1.92
CA GLN A 91 7.45 0.66 -3.22
C GLN A 91 6.29 1.62 -3.43
N VAL A 92 6.51 2.63 -4.25
CA VAL A 92 5.51 3.61 -4.68
C VAL A 92 5.54 3.72 -6.20
N MET A 93 4.37 3.74 -6.80
CA MET A 93 4.17 4.11 -8.20
C MET A 93 3.18 5.26 -8.29
N SER A 94 3.65 6.41 -8.76
CA SER A 94 2.79 7.53 -9.18
C SER A 94 2.41 7.32 -10.63
N ALA A 95 1.14 7.04 -10.91
CA ALA A 95 0.71 6.71 -12.25
C ALA A 95 0.62 7.93 -13.19
N GLY A 96 0.39 9.13 -12.64
CA GLY A 96 0.40 10.39 -13.39
C GLY A 96 -0.42 10.34 -14.68
N THR A 97 0.18 10.75 -15.80
CA THR A 97 -0.46 10.75 -17.12
C THR A 97 -0.72 9.36 -17.69
N GLY A 98 -0.18 8.31 -17.08
CA GLY A 98 -0.40 6.92 -17.45
C GLY A 98 0.87 6.09 -17.47
N ILE A 99 0.80 4.89 -16.92
CA ILE A 99 1.88 3.91 -16.88
C ILE A 99 1.29 2.51 -17.01
N HIS A 100 1.99 1.63 -17.75
CA HIS A 100 1.72 0.19 -17.73
C HIS A 100 2.74 -0.47 -16.83
N HIS A 101 2.30 -1.36 -15.96
CA HIS A 101 3.19 -2.14 -15.12
C HIS A 101 2.70 -3.57 -14.91
N ALA A 102 3.61 -4.40 -14.44
CA ALA A 102 3.34 -5.76 -13.99
C ALA A 102 3.98 -5.96 -12.61
N GLU A 103 3.31 -6.72 -11.75
CA GLU A 103 3.79 -7.08 -10.42
C GLU A 103 3.68 -8.59 -10.23
N TYR A 104 4.82 -9.26 -9.98
CA TYR A 104 4.86 -10.71 -9.83
C TYR A 104 5.55 -11.14 -8.55
N ASN A 105 4.96 -12.12 -7.88
CA ASN A 105 5.67 -12.94 -6.92
C ASN A 105 6.57 -13.93 -7.68
N LEU A 106 7.85 -13.63 -7.78
CA LEU A 106 8.85 -14.52 -8.38
C LEU A 106 9.53 -15.45 -7.37
N GLU A 107 9.04 -15.50 -6.14
CA GLU A 107 9.53 -16.35 -5.07
C GLU A 107 8.91 -17.76 -5.16
N ASP A 108 9.46 -18.71 -4.39
CA ASP A 108 8.97 -20.07 -4.29
C ASP A 108 7.91 -20.26 -3.18
N GLU A 109 7.59 -19.18 -2.46
CA GLU A 109 6.56 -19.15 -1.41
C GLU A 109 5.56 -18.01 -1.64
N THR A 110 4.42 -18.07 -0.95
CA THR A 110 3.38 -17.04 -1.01
C THR A 110 3.93 -15.70 -0.53
N THR A 111 3.71 -14.66 -1.32
CA THR A 111 3.96 -13.26 -0.94
C THR A 111 2.70 -12.65 -0.37
N SER A 112 2.81 -11.97 0.79
CA SER A 112 1.70 -11.21 1.38
C SER A 112 2.07 -9.73 1.41
N LEU A 113 1.14 -8.88 0.97
CA LEU A 113 1.36 -7.45 0.89
C LEU A 113 0.08 -6.65 1.11
N PHE A 114 0.22 -5.37 1.44
CA PHE A 114 -0.83 -4.38 1.27
C PHE A 114 -0.64 -3.64 -0.04
N GLN A 115 -1.72 -3.58 -0.83
CA GLN A 115 -1.82 -2.73 -2.02
C GLN A 115 -2.73 -1.55 -1.67
N ILE A 116 -2.16 -0.33 -1.60
CA ILE A 116 -2.85 0.88 -1.14
C ILE A 116 -2.90 1.88 -2.29
N TRP A 117 -4.11 2.31 -2.68
CA TRP A 117 -4.30 3.33 -3.70
C TRP A 117 -4.82 4.61 -3.07
N ILE A 118 -4.15 5.71 -3.39
CA ILE A 118 -4.45 7.04 -2.87
C ILE A 118 -4.74 7.95 -4.06
N MET A 119 -5.84 8.69 -3.96
CA MET A 119 -6.20 9.68 -4.97
C MET A 119 -5.19 10.83 -4.93
N PRO A 120 -4.56 11.19 -6.05
CA PRO A 120 -3.67 12.34 -6.10
C PRO A 120 -4.44 13.65 -5.93
N ASP A 121 -3.76 14.69 -5.46
CA ASP A 121 -4.34 16.02 -5.29
C ASP A 121 -4.66 16.70 -6.63
N ALA A 122 -3.98 16.28 -7.71
CA ALA A 122 -4.20 16.76 -9.07
C ALA A 122 -3.97 15.65 -10.10
N ALA A 123 -4.72 15.67 -11.17
CA ALA A 123 -4.53 14.76 -12.30
C ALA A 123 -3.25 15.07 -13.08
N GLY A 124 -2.71 14.07 -13.75
CA GLY A 124 -1.53 14.20 -14.62
C GLY A 124 -0.21 14.14 -13.86
N GLY A 125 0.81 14.77 -14.44
CA GLY A 125 2.21 14.69 -13.96
C GLY A 125 2.95 13.51 -14.55
N GLU A 126 4.28 13.55 -14.43
CA GLU A 126 5.16 12.51 -14.96
C GLU A 126 5.05 11.24 -14.12
N PRO A 127 4.76 10.07 -14.72
CA PRO A 127 4.74 8.83 -13.98
C PRO A 127 6.13 8.47 -13.44
N HIS A 128 6.18 7.85 -12.27
CA HIS A 128 7.45 7.33 -11.74
C HIS A 128 7.20 6.13 -10.82
N TRP A 129 8.23 5.35 -10.63
CA TRP A 129 8.27 4.26 -9.66
C TRP A 129 9.56 4.36 -8.83
N GLY A 130 9.48 3.96 -7.57
CA GLY A 130 10.62 3.86 -6.67
C GLY A 130 10.34 2.92 -5.51
N GLN A 131 11.41 2.39 -4.94
CA GLN A 131 11.35 1.53 -3.75
C GLN A 131 12.37 1.97 -2.71
N ARG A 132 12.11 1.61 -1.45
CA ARG A 132 13.01 1.88 -0.34
C ARG A 132 12.91 0.83 0.74
N ALA A 133 14.08 0.50 1.33
CA ALA A 133 14.16 -0.32 2.53
C ALA A 133 13.69 0.46 3.76
N PHE A 134 12.84 -0.19 4.57
CA PHE A 134 12.38 0.31 5.87
C PHE A 134 12.60 -0.77 6.93
N PRO A 135 13.82 -0.93 7.46
CA PRO A 135 14.16 -1.96 8.43
C PRO A 135 13.21 -1.94 9.64
N VAL A 136 12.83 -3.12 10.11
CA VAL A 136 11.90 -3.27 11.24
C VAL A 136 12.45 -2.62 12.50
N ASP A 137 13.77 -2.72 12.73
CA ASP A 137 14.43 -2.13 13.89
C ASP A 137 14.33 -0.60 13.88
N ASP A 138 14.34 0.03 12.72
CA ASP A 138 14.17 1.49 12.59
C ASP A 138 12.77 1.96 12.97
N ARG A 139 11.78 1.05 12.97
CA ARG A 139 10.37 1.32 13.33
C ARG A 139 10.00 0.80 14.73
N ALA A 140 10.94 0.20 15.46
CA ALA A 140 10.69 -0.34 16.79
C ALA A 140 10.36 0.78 17.79
N GLY A 141 9.17 0.77 18.36
CA GLY A 141 8.69 1.74 19.34
C GLY A 141 8.47 3.16 18.80
N ARG A 142 8.42 3.38 17.49
CA ARG A 142 8.20 4.70 16.89
C ARG A 142 7.50 4.66 15.54
N TRP A 143 6.80 5.74 15.21
CA TRP A 143 6.27 5.95 13.86
C TRP A 143 7.37 6.37 12.89
N VAL A 144 7.43 5.70 11.75
CA VAL A 144 8.28 6.07 10.61
C VAL A 144 7.39 6.35 9.41
N VAL A 145 7.65 7.46 8.72
CA VAL A 145 6.92 7.80 7.50
C VAL A 145 7.51 7.02 6.35
N LEU A 146 6.69 6.18 5.71
CA LEU A 146 7.07 5.30 4.61
C LEU A 146 6.88 5.99 3.26
N ALA A 147 5.75 6.70 3.11
CA ALA A 147 5.44 7.51 1.94
C ALA A 147 4.77 8.82 2.36
N SER A 148 5.05 9.92 1.66
CA SER A 148 4.50 11.24 1.97
C SER A 148 4.36 12.10 0.71
N GLY A 149 3.26 12.84 0.63
CA GLY A 149 3.10 13.96 -0.30
C GLY A 149 3.36 15.32 0.33
N MET A 150 3.97 15.35 1.52
CA MET A 150 4.33 16.59 2.24
C MET A 150 5.85 16.77 2.20
N ASP A 151 6.29 17.99 1.94
CA ASP A 151 7.70 18.35 1.63
C ASP A 151 8.69 18.20 2.79
N ASP A 152 8.22 17.92 4.00
CA ASP A 152 9.01 18.00 5.23
C ASP A 152 9.53 16.64 5.76
N VAL A 153 9.41 15.55 4.99
CA VAL A 153 9.74 14.20 5.47
C VAL A 153 10.93 13.62 4.74
N GLU A 154 12.11 13.81 5.32
CA GLU A 154 13.34 13.16 4.83
C GLU A 154 13.17 11.63 4.86
N GLY A 155 13.52 11.00 3.76
CA GLY A 155 13.57 9.55 3.66
C GLY A 155 12.24 8.85 3.35
N ALA A 156 11.11 9.54 3.30
CA ALA A 156 9.87 8.96 2.79
C ALA A 156 9.89 8.83 1.26
N LEU A 157 9.19 7.83 0.73
CA LEU A 157 8.92 7.76 -0.71
C LEU A 157 7.91 8.86 -1.10
N PRO A 158 8.15 9.60 -2.19
CA PRO A 158 7.24 10.68 -2.58
C PRO A 158 5.93 10.14 -3.18
N ILE A 159 4.81 10.75 -2.81
CA ILE A 159 3.50 10.61 -3.44
C ILE A 159 2.92 12.01 -3.74
N ARG A 160 1.98 12.10 -4.70
CA ARG A 160 1.36 13.37 -5.10
C ARG A 160 -0.01 13.56 -4.46
N ALA A 161 -0.11 13.26 -3.17
CA ALA A 161 -1.35 13.36 -2.41
C ALA A 161 -1.06 13.97 -1.04
N ASN A 162 -1.94 14.82 -0.52
CA ASN A 162 -1.86 15.33 0.85
C ASN A 162 -2.16 14.22 1.87
N ALA A 163 -1.31 13.20 1.86
CA ALA A 163 -1.41 12.00 2.68
C ALA A 163 -0.03 11.52 3.13
N ARG A 164 -0.02 10.70 4.17
CA ARG A 164 1.15 9.97 4.66
C ARG A 164 0.81 8.51 4.93
N ILE A 165 1.73 7.62 4.62
CA ILE A 165 1.73 6.24 5.10
C ILE A 165 2.79 6.12 6.18
N LEU A 166 2.39 5.64 7.34
CA LEU A 166 3.28 5.43 8.48
C LEU A 166 3.33 3.94 8.83
N GLY A 167 4.47 3.50 9.29
CA GLY A 167 4.66 2.16 9.85
C GLY A 167 5.31 2.23 11.22
N ALA A 168 4.96 1.29 12.10
CA ALA A 168 5.57 1.11 13.40
C ALA A 168 5.56 -0.38 13.79
N SER A 169 6.50 -0.77 14.62
CA SER A 169 6.49 -2.06 15.32
C SER A 169 6.51 -1.81 16.82
N ILE A 170 5.56 -2.41 17.55
CA ILE A 170 5.46 -2.29 19.01
C ILE A 170 5.45 -3.66 19.66
N LYS A 171 6.00 -3.77 20.84
CA LYS A 171 5.94 -4.99 21.65
C LYS A 171 4.63 -5.03 22.45
N ALA A 172 4.25 -6.22 22.87
CA ALA A 172 3.12 -6.37 23.78
C ALA A 172 3.27 -5.47 25.02
N GLY A 173 2.22 -4.72 25.35
CA GLY A 173 2.21 -3.76 26.47
C GLY A 173 2.77 -2.37 26.15
N GLU A 174 3.40 -2.16 25.00
CA GLU A 174 3.85 -0.84 24.57
C GLU A 174 2.69 -0.02 23.96
N THR A 175 2.82 1.29 24.04
CA THR A 175 1.86 2.24 23.49
C THR A 175 2.59 3.27 22.63
N LEU A 176 2.10 3.52 21.42
CA LEU A 176 2.52 4.65 20.60
C LEU A 176 1.41 5.68 20.49
N HIS A 177 1.79 6.94 20.60
CA HIS A 177 0.89 8.06 20.38
C HIS A 177 1.06 8.61 18.97
N ASN A 178 -0.05 8.87 18.30
CA ASN A 178 -0.09 9.62 17.05
C ASN A 178 -1.08 10.77 17.22
N ALA A 179 -0.61 11.99 17.09
CA ALA A 179 -1.45 13.18 17.09
C ALA A 179 -1.74 13.57 15.65
N THR A 180 -3.00 13.77 15.34
CA THR A 180 -3.43 14.23 14.02
C THR A 180 -4.39 15.42 14.18
N GLU A 181 -4.42 16.31 13.20
CA GLU A 181 -5.37 17.41 13.17
C GLU A 181 -6.81 16.90 13.00
N ALA A 182 -7.77 17.62 13.54
CA ALA A 182 -9.20 17.23 13.50
C ALA A 182 -9.76 17.11 12.06
N SER A 183 -9.13 17.77 11.10
CA SER A 183 -9.48 17.71 9.67
C SER A 183 -8.94 16.47 8.94
N ARG A 184 -8.06 15.70 9.58
CA ARG A 184 -7.43 14.52 8.98
C ARG A 184 -8.25 13.25 9.18
N HIS A 185 -8.22 12.41 8.17
CA HIS A 185 -8.72 11.03 8.26
C HIS A 185 -7.57 10.10 8.64
N LEU A 186 -7.78 9.25 9.63
CA LEU A 186 -6.82 8.23 10.03
C LEU A 186 -7.40 6.85 9.73
N TYR A 187 -6.60 6.00 9.09
CA TYR A 187 -6.90 4.60 8.84
C TYR A 187 -5.77 3.74 9.38
N LEU A 188 -6.07 2.85 10.33
CA LEU A 188 -5.08 1.99 10.98
C LEU A 188 -5.33 0.52 10.62
N VAL A 189 -4.28 -0.18 10.20
CA VAL A 189 -4.32 -1.60 9.88
C VAL A 189 -3.21 -2.32 10.62
N ALA A 190 -3.53 -3.41 11.32
CA ALA A 190 -2.53 -4.31 11.87
C ALA A 190 -1.92 -5.16 10.74
N ALA A 191 -0.61 -5.06 10.55
CA ALA A 191 0.11 -5.82 9.53
C ALA A 191 0.48 -7.24 10.00
N ALA A 192 0.66 -7.41 11.31
CA ALA A 192 0.91 -8.65 12.02
C ALA A 192 0.53 -8.49 13.50
N GLY A 193 0.30 -9.59 14.20
CA GLY A 193 -0.02 -9.61 15.62
C GLY A 193 -0.86 -10.82 16.01
#